data_ad3f87cd9f41464cb8ba6cd4b0a2c15c
#
_entry.id   ad3f87cd9f41464cb8ba6cd4b0a2c15c
#
_cell.length_a   1.000
_cell.length_b   1.000
_cell.length_c   1.000
_cell.angle_alpha   90.00
_cell.angle_beta   90.00
_cell.angle_gamma   90.00
#
_symmetry.space_group_name_H-M   'P 1'
#
loop_
_entity.id
_entity.type
_entity.pdbx_description
1 polymer ?
#
loop_
_entity_poly.entity_id
_entity_poly.type
_entity_poly.pdbx_seq_one_letter_code
_entity_poly.pdbx_strand_id
1 'polypeptide(L)'
;MTLCRETGGRGPLPIKRASLPSDGFDAFLSEALPPIGLSPSAFRRRNIKRRIVRRMESAGIHEFHRYLDLVRRDPEELEALRSILVVTISRFFRNASVFHILSREILPRLAEKSQPVAWSAGCASGEEPYSVRIAWEELSVEKPGLALFASDVDPVSLERAEAGSYPESSLRELPAAFRRKYFRREGNSYRVCEAVRCSVRFRRLDLLRDPSPGRFDLILCRNAAFTYFSPEKRLVVAGTFAAALREGGYLVIGRTESLPREAVDLFEPAFPYGRIYRLRPAR
;
A
#
# COMPACT_ATOMS: atom_id res chain seq x y z
N MET A 1 7.72 15.96 -69.94
CA MET A 1 8.60 14.95 -69.33
C MET A 1 9.49 15.62 -68.34
N THR A 2 9.11 15.56 -67.08
CA THR A 2 9.96 16.06 -65.97
C THR A 2 9.75 15.15 -64.81
N LEU A 3 10.79 14.40 -64.50
CA LEU A 3 10.84 13.38 -63.40
C LEU A 3 10.96 14.08 -62.06
N CYS A 4 9.97 13.90 -61.16
CA CYS A 4 10.10 14.20 -59.74
C CYS A 4 10.85 13.06 -59.05
N ARG A 5 11.96 13.39 -58.39
CA ARG A 5 12.72 12.50 -57.55
C ARG A 5 12.05 12.47 -56.14
N GLU A 6 11.66 11.28 -55.71
CA GLU A 6 11.25 11.00 -54.35
C GLU A 6 12.47 11.07 -53.40
N THR A 7 12.40 11.95 -52.40
CA THR A 7 13.34 11.99 -51.30
C THR A 7 12.86 11.03 -50.20
N GLY A 8 13.54 9.89 -50.11
CA GLY A 8 13.29 8.91 -49.05
C GLY A 8 13.60 9.46 -47.65
N GLY A 9 12.56 9.75 -46.88
CA GLY A 9 12.63 10.05 -45.47
C GLY A 9 13.03 8.80 -44.68
N ARG A 10 14.19 8.80 -44.06
CA ARG A 10 14.59 7.79 -43.10
C ARG A 10 13.72 7.95 -41.85
N GLY A 11 12.87 6.97 -41.57
CA GLY A 11 12.11 6.88 -40.32
C GLY A 11 13.03 6.83 -39.10
N PRO A 12 12.54 7.20 -37.94
CA PRO A 12 13.34 7.22 -36.70
C PRO A 12 13.90 5.81 -36.42
N LEU A 13 15.20 5.76 -36.16
CA LEU A 13 15.89 4.54 -35.78
C LEU A 13 15.23 3.91 -34.55
N PRO A 14 15.03 2.59 -34.48
CA PRO A 14 14.46 1.94 -33.31
C PRO A 14 15.38 2.16 -32.11
N ILE A 15 14.84 2.76 -31.06
CA ILE A 15 15.51 2.89 -29.75
C ILE A 15 15.89 1.47 -29.32
N LYS A 16 17.18 1.14 -29.37
CA LYS A 16 17.71 -0.12 -28.82
C LYS A 16 17.22 -0.21 -27.37
N ARG A 17 16.35 -1.16 -27.10
CA ARG A 17 16.03 -1.56 -25.72
C ARG A 17 17.33 -2.02 -25.09
N ALA A 18 17.90 -1.21 -24.19
CA ALA A 18 19.05 -1.61 -23.41
C ALA A 18 18.71 -2.94 -22.73
N SER A 19 19.51 -3.95 -22.94
CA SER A 19 19.39 -5.23 -22.25
C SER A 19 19.63 -4.97 -20.79
N LEU A 20 18.64 -5.28 -19.94
CA LEU A 20 18.80 -5.17 -18.50
C LEU A 20 20.01 -6.01 -18.06
N PRO A 21 20.94 -5.47 -17.23
CA PRO A 21 22.01 -6.26 -16.68
C PRO A 21 21.45 -7.53 -16.05
N SER A 22 21.92 -8.70 -16.48
CA SER A 22 21.39 -9.99 -16.02
C SER A 22 21.97 -10.42 -14.67
N ASP A 23 23.19 -9.97 -14.36
CA ASP A 23 23.99 -10.48 -13.26
C ASP A 23 24.10 -9.45 -12.13
N GLY A 24 23.80 -9.89 -10.88
CA GLY A 24 23.97 -9.08 -9.67
C GLY A 24 22.69 -8.47 -9.07
N PHE A 25 21.53 -8.46 -9.75
CA PHE A 25 20.31 -7.86 -9.18
C PHE A 25 19.82 -8.57 -7.91
N ASP A 26 19.79 -9.90 -7.92
CA ASP A 26 19.36 -10.68 -6.74
C ASP A 26 20.37 -10.57 -5.59
N ALA A 27 21.68 -10.54 -5.90
CA ALA A 27 22.72 -10.27 -4.92
C ALA A 27 22.56 -8.87 -4.31
N PHE A 28 22.37 -7.85 -5.16
CA PHE A 28 22.09 -6.47 -4.72
C PHE A 28 20.89 -6.41 -3.77
N LEU A 29 19.75 -7.01 -4.12
CA LEU A 29 18.59 -7.04 -3.25
C LEU A 29 18.89 -7.74 -1.92
N SER A 30 19.61 -8.86 -1.96
CA SER A 30 19.96 -9.65 -0.78
C SER A 30 20.87 -8.92 0.20
N GLU A 31 21.67 -7.97 -0.27
CA GLU A 31 22.55 -7.16 0.56
C GLU A 31 21.99 -5.78 0.93
N ALA A 32 21.26 -5.12 0.01
CA ALA A 32 20.75 -3.78 0.23
C ALA A 32 19.48 -3.74 1.11
N LEU A 33 18.61 -4.75 1.02
CA LEU A 33 17.27 -4.66 1.62
C LEU A 33 17.18 -5.10 3.09
N PRO A 34 17.85 -6.17 3.58
CA PRO A 34 17.76 -6.57 4.97
C PRO A 34 18.18 -5.49 5.98
N PRO A 35 19.24 -4.70 5.76
CA PRO A 35 19.63 -3.62 6.67
C PRO A 35 18.54 -2.56 6.86
N ILE A 36 17.67 -2.36 5.87
CA ILE A 36 16.55 -1.42 5.94
C ILE A 36 15.23 -2.11 6.32
N GLY A 37 15.28 -3.37 6.72
CA GLY A 37 14.12 -4.13 7.23
C GLY A 37 13.20 -4.70 6.16
N LEU A 38 13.65 -4.75 4.90
CA LEU A 38 12.87 -5.25 3.76
C LEU A 38 13.27 -6.67 3.36
N SER A 39 12.31 -7.44 2.86
CA SER A 39 12.52 -8.79 2.35
C SER A 39 12.91 -8.76 0.87
N PRO A 40 14.11 -9.26 0.48
CA PRO A 40 14.54 -9.28 -0.92
C PRO A 40 13.57 -9.99 -1.86
N SER A 41 12.93 -11.07 -1.42
CA SER A 41 12.00 -11.87 -2.22
C SER A 41 10.76 -11.07 -2.67
N ALA A 42 10.33 -10.06 -1.91
CA ALA A 42 9.19 -9.22 -2.25
C ALA A 42 9.46 -8.31 -3.45
N PHE A 43 10.72 -8.05 -3.77
CA PHE A 43 11.15 -7.08 -4.77
C PHE A 43 11.77 -7.69 -6.02
N ARG A 44 11.86 -9.01 -6.14
CA ARG A 44 12.34 -9.73 -7.34
C ARG A 44 11.37 -9.60 -8.52
N ARG A 45 11.01 -8.37 -8.90
CA ARG A 45 10.06 -8.08 -9.97
C ARG A 45 10.72 -7.25 -11.07
N ARG A 46 10.39 -7.56 -12.32
CA ARG A 46 10.96 -6.89 -13.50
C ARG A 46 10.76 -5.37 -13.50
N ASN A 47 9.63 -4.90 -13.00
CA ASN A 47 9.35 -3.46 -12.90
C ASN A 47 10.25 -2.76 -11.86
N ILE A 48 10.53 -3.40 -10.73
CA ILE A 48 11.44 -2.88 -9.71
C ILE A 48 12.87 -2.84 -10.27
N LYS A 49 13.34 -3.94 -10.89
CA LYS A 49 14.65 -3.96 -11.55
C LYS A 49 14.81 -2.79 -12.52
N ARG A 50 13.82 -2.53 -13.40
CA ARG A 50 13.87 -1.41 -14.34
C ARG A 50 13.95 -0.04 -13.66
N ARG A 51 13.24 0.17 -12.54
CA ARG A 51 13.28 1.43 -11.79
C ARG A 51 14.66 1.64 -11.16
N ILE A 52 15.23 0.60 -10.56
CA ILE A 52 16.58 0.65 -9.97
C ILE A 52 17.64 0.90 -11.07
N VAL A 53 17.56 0.19 -12.20
CA VAL A 53 18.51 0.40 -13.30
C VAL A 53 18.45 1.83 -13.83
N ARG A 54 17.29 2.42 -13.99
CA ARG A 54 17.16 3.84 -14.38
C ARG A 54 17.80 4.78 -13.39
N ARG A 55 17.69 4.49 -12.09
CA ARG A 55 18.35 5.30 -11.06
C ARG A 55 19.86 5.16 -11.14
N MET A 56 20.37 3.93 -11.31
CA MET A 56 21.78 3.66 -11.52
C MET A 56 22.32 4.44 -12.73
N GLU A 57 21.61 4.38 -13.87
CA GLU A 57 21.94 5.12 -15.08
C GLU A 57 22.01 6.64 -14.82
N SER A 58 21.04 7.20 -14.07
CA SER A 58 21.05 8.62 -13.71
C SER A 58 22.21 9.03 -12.77
N ALA A 59 22.75 8.07 -12.02
CA ALA A 59 23.95 8.23 -11.19
C ALA A 59 25.26 7.88 -11.94
N GLY A 60 25.20 7.56 -13.24
CA GLY A 60 26.36 7.16 -14.04
C GLY A 60 26.92 5.77 -13.66
N ILE A 61 26.12 4.92 -13.02
CA ILE A 61 26.52 3.59 -12.54
C ILE A 61 25.82 2.52 -13.36
N HIS A 62 26.58 1.51 -13.82
CA HIS A 62 26.07 0.43 -14.66
C HIS A 62 26.13 -0.95 -14.00
N GLU A 63 26.74 -1.05 -12.81
CA GLU A 63 27.00 -2.29 -12.08
C GLU A 63 26.33 -2.24 -10.71
N PHE A 64 25.57 -3.29 -10.36
CA PHE A 64 24.82 -3.36 -9.10
C PHE A 64 25.70 -3.28 -7.86
N HIS A 65 26.90 -3.87 -7.88
CA HIS A 65 27.81 -3.80 -6.73
C HIS A 65 28.30 -2.38 -6.45
N ARG A 66 28.60 -1.59 -7.50
CA ARG A 66 28.99 -0.17 -7.32
C ARG A 66 27.81 0.68 -6.82
N TYR A 67 26.62 0.34 -7.28
CA TYR A 67 25.41 1.01 -6.77
C TYR A 67 25.14 0.66 -5.31
N LEU A 68 25.39 -0.59 -4.90
CA LEU A 68 25.30 -0.99 -3.49
C LEU A 68 26.29 -0.19 -2.61
N ASP A 69 27.52 0.03 -3.08
CA ASP A 69 28.50 0.83 -2.38
C ASP A 69 28.07 2.30 -2.25
N LEU A 70 27.42 2.85 -3.27
CA LEU A 70 26.85 4.18 -3.20
C LEU A 70 25.71 4.24 -2.16
N VAL A 71 24.74 3.35 -2.24
CA VAL A 71 23.61 3.26 -1.30
C VAL A 71 24.07 3.11 0.16
N ARG A 72 25.18 2.41 0.40
CA ARG A 72 25.74 2.24 1.76
C ARG A 72 26.42 3.50 2.31
N ARG A 73 26.94 4.34 1.45
CA ARG A 73 27.70 5.54 1.85
C ARG A 73 26.89 6.83 1.82
N ASP A 74 25.85 6.87 1.00
CA ASP A 74 25.05 8.05 0.76
C ASP A 74 23.60 7.86 1.29
N PRO A 75 23.23 8.57 2.39
CA PRO A 75 21.88 8.53 2.93
C PRO A 75 20.80 9.03 1.96
N GLU A 76 21.13 9.98 1.06
CA GLU A 76 20.18 10.49 0.08
C GLU A 76 19.90 9.44 -0.99
N GLU A 77 20.91 8.70 -1.40
CA GLU A 77 20.74 7.60 -2.35
C GLU A 77 19.98 6.41 -1.72
N LEU A 78 20.19 6.14 -0.44
CA LEU A 78 19.38 5.16 0.29
C LEU A 78 17.91 5.56 0.32
N GLU A 79 17.60 6.83 0.52
CA GLU A 79 16.22 7.32 0.52
C GLU A 79 15.62 7.29 -0.90
N ALA A 80 16.41 7.59 -1.93
CA ALA A 80 16.02 7.43 -3.32
C ALA A 80 15.70 5.96 -3.65
N LEU A 81 16.51 5.02 -3.18
CA LEU A 81 16.21 3.58 -3.30
C LEU A 81 14.92 3.22 -2.58
N ARG A 82 14.69 3.69 -1.36
CA ARG A 82 13.44 3.46 -0.61
C ARG A 82 12.23 3.94 -1.42
N SER A 83 12.27 5.14 -1.98
CA SER A 83 11.21 5.69 -2.82
C SER A 83 10.93 4.85 -4.07
N ILE A 84 11.97 4.25 -4.67
CA ILE A 84 11.84 3.30 -5.77
C ILE A 84 11.11 2.02 -5.34
N LEU A 85 11.35 1.55 -4.14
CA LEU A 85 10.79 0.31 -3.62
C LEU A 85 9.34 0.45 -3.14
N VAL A 86 8.85 1.67 -2.93
CA VAL A 86 7.45 1.90 -2.59
C VAL A 86 6.54 1.40 -3.71
N VAL A 87 5.64 0.49 -3.36
CA VAL A 87 4.65 -0.09 -4.28
C VAL A 87 3.30 0.53 -4.00
N THR A 88 2.91 1.51 -4.80
CA THR A 88 1.72 2.34 -4.63
C THR A 88 0.49 1.86 -5.41
N ILE A 89 0.49 0.62 -5.91
CA ILE A 89 -0.66 0.09 -6.66
C ILE A 89 -1.75 -0.34 -5.68
N SER A 90 -2.79 0.47 -5.59
CA SER A 90 -3.99 0.17 -4.81
C SER A 90 -5.24 0.27 -5.68
N ARG A 91 -6.38 -0.19 -5.19
CA ARG A 91 -7.70 -0.08 -5.84
C ARG A 91 -8.79 0.01 -4.78
N PHE A 92 -9.86 0.72 -5.12
CA PHE A 92 -11.07 0.72 -4.29
C PHE A 92 -11.65 -0.69 -4.19
N PHE A 93 -12.07 -1.08 -3.00
CA PHE A 93 -12.66 -2.39 -2.68
C PHE A 93 -11.81 -3.59 -3.11
N ARG A 94 -10.48 -3.41 -3.16
CA ARG A 94 -9.53 -4.46 -3.50
C ARG A 94 -9.77 -5.73 -2.67
N ASN A 95 -9.98 -6.86 -3.36
CA ASN A 95 -10.40 -8.16 -2.79
C ASN A 95 -11.82 -8.05 -2.18
N ALA A 96 -12.83 -8.04 -3.03
CA ALA A 96 -14.24 -7.88 -2.67
C ALA A 96 -14.70 -8.77 -1.51
N SER A 97 -14.17 -10.01 -1.40
CA SER A 97 -14.47 -10.92 -0.29
C SER A 97 -14.12 -10.36 1.09
N VAL A 98 -13.00 -9.62 1.22
CA VAL A 98 -12.60 -8.97 2.47
C VAL A 98 -13.58 -7.85 2.81
N PHE A 99 -13.92 -7.01 1.85
CA PHE A 99 -14.91 -5.94 2.06
C PHE A 99 -16.32 -6.48 2.33
N HIS A 100 -16.66 -7.65 1.79
CA HIS A 100 -17.91 -8.33 2.13
C HIS A 100 -17.93 -8.70 3.63
N ILE A 101 -16.86 -9.31 4.15
CA ILE A 101 -16.76 -9.64 5.59
C ILE A 101 -16.74 -8.35 6.43
N LEU A 102 -15.99 -7.34 6.02
CA LEU A 102 -15.96 -6.05 6.72
C LEU A 102 -17.39 -5.49 6.84
N SER A 103 -18.13 -5.39 5.75
CA SER A 103 -19.47 -4.79 5.73
C SER A 103 -20.53 -5.62 6.45
N ARG A 104 -20.42 -6.96 6.46
CA ARG A 104 -21.43 -7.84 7.04
C ARG A 104 -21.18 -8.18 8.50
N GLU A 105 -19.90 -8.24 8.91
CA GLU A 105 -19.54 -8.81 10.19
C GLU A 105 -18.83 -7.82 11.11
N ILE A 106 -17.88 -7.04 10.59
CA ILE A 106 -17.00 -6.23 11.44
C ILE A 106 -17.56 -4.83 11.65
N LEU A 107 -17.87 -4.13 10.56
CA LEU A 107 -18.36 -2.76 10.65
C LEU A 107 -19.69 -2.65 11.42
N PRO A 108 -20.66 -3.58 11.30
CA PRO A 108 -21.85 -3.55 12.17
C PRO A 108 -21.51 -3.66 13.67
N ARG A 109 -20.57 -4.54 14.05
CA ARG A 109 -20.09 -4.64 15.45
C ARG A 109 -19.36 -3.39 15.93
N LEU A 110 -18.67 -2.71 15.04
CA LEU A 110 -18.07 -1.42 15.36
C LEU A 110 -19.14 -0.33 15.53
N ALA A 111 -20.26 -0.41 14.80
CA ALA A 111 -21.36 0.53 14.91
C ALA A 111 -22.08 0.48 16.29
N GLU A 112 -21.95 -0.64 17.02
CA GLU A 112 -22.47 -0.78 18.40
C GLU A 112 -21.62 0.00 19.43
N LYS A 113 -20.41 0.43 19.06
CA LYS A 113 -19.50 1.18 19.94
C LYS A 113 -19.83 2.68 19.87
N SER A 114 -19.68 3.39 20.97
CA SER A 114 -19.94 4.85 21.04
C SER A 114 -18.95 5.66 20.19
N GLN A 115 -17.69 5.23 20.11
CA GLN A 115 -16.62 5.94 19.39
C GLN A 115 -15.71 4.92 18.68
N PRO A 116 -16.16 4.36 17.56
CA PRO A 116 -15.36 3.40 16.80
C PRO A 116 -14.20 4.11 16.09
N VAL A 117 -13.03 3.49 16.16
CA VAL A 117 -11.79 4.01 15.57
C VAL A 117 -11.15 2.95 14.69
N ALA A 118 -10.82 3.30 13.44
CA ALA A 118 -10.10 2.42 12.53
C ALA A 118 -8.82 3.06 12.01
N TRP A 119 -7.85 2.21 11.67
CA TRP A 119 -6.56 2.60 11.09
C TRP A 119 -6.24 1.80 9.84
N SER A 120 -6.00 2.48 8.73
CA SER A 120 -5.42 1.90 7.51
C SER A 120 -3.92 2.20 7.50
N ALA A 121 -3.11 1.18 7.81
CA ALA A 121 -1.66 1.25 7.95
C ALA A 121 -0.97 0.80 6.66
N GLY A 122 -0.22 1.69 6.01
CA GLY A 122 0.30 1.49 4.65
C GLY A 122 -0.80 1.69 3.61
N CYS A 123 -1.49 2.85 3.70
CA CYS A 123 -2.69 3.16 2.92
C CYS A 123 -2.41 3.54 1.46
N ALA A 124 -1.15 3.70 1.07
CA ALA A 124 -0.75 4.20 -0.24
C ALA A 124 -1.52 5.47 -0.65
N SER A 125 -2.12 5.49 -1.84
CA SER A 125 -2.87 6.64 -2.36
C SER A 125 -4.32 6.73 -1.81
N GLY A 126 -4.67 6.03 -0.73
CA GLY A 126 -5.93 6.25 0.02
C GLY A 126 -7.12 5.43 -0.45
N GLU A 127 -7.00 4.57 -1.45
CA GLU A 127 -8.12 3.76 -1.95
C GLU A 127 -8.70 2.84 -0.86
N GLU A 128 -7.87 2.30 0.03
CA GLU A 128 -8.32 1.41 1.12
C GLU A 128 -9.12 2.16 2.18
N PRO A 129 -8.61 3.24 2.82
CA PRO A 129 -9.38 3.95 3.84
C PRO A 129 -10.67 4.56 3.28
N TYR A 130 -10.67 5.08 2.06
CA TYR A 130 -11.91 5.54 1.44
C TYR A 130 -12.90 4.41 1.17
N SER A 131 -12.43 3.21 0.82
CA SER A 131 -13.30 2.04 0.67
C SER A 131 -13.92 1.63 2.01
N VAL A 132 -13.16 1.69 3.10
CA VAL A 132 -13.68 1.46 4.46
C VAL A 132 -14.72 2.52 4.82
N ARG A 133 -14.44 3.79 4.52
CA ARG A 133 -15.41 4.87 4.79
C ARG A 133 -16.69 4.71 3.99
N ILE A 134 -16.61 4.42 2.70
CA ILE A 134 -17.78 4.14 1.86
C ILE A 134 -18.57 2.94 2.41
N ALA A 135 -17.89 1.85 2.76
CA ALA A 135 -18.53 0.68 3.36
C ALA A 135 -19.24 1.01 4.68
N TRP A 136 -18.65 1.90 5.49
CA TRP A 136 -19.29 2.42 6.71
C TRP A 136 -20.56 3.22 6.40
N GLU A 137 -20.51 4.14 5.43
CA GLU A 137 -21.68 4.94 5.05
C GLU A 137 -22.85 4.09 4.52
N GLU A 138 -22.54 2.97 3.87
CA GLU A 138 -23.53 2.04 3.31
C GLU A 138 -24.13 1.06 4.33
N LEU A 139 -23.72 1.11 5.60
CA LEU A 139 -24.39 0.32 6.64
C LEU A 139 -25.81 0.82 6.85
N SER A 140 -26.78 -0.09 6.77
CA SER A 140 -28.22 0.20 7.00
C SER A 140 -28.58 0.14 8.50
N VAL A 141 -27.69 0.57 9.39
CA VAL A 141 -27.91 0.63 10.84
C VAL A 141 -27.63 2.04 11.33
N GLU A 142 -28.30 2.44 12.42
CA GLU A 142 -27.93 3.64 13.14
C GLU A 142 -26.52 3.48 13.70
N LYS A 143 -25.67 4.48 13.51
CA LYS A 143 -24.25 4.39 13.83
C LYS A 143 -23.65 5.73 14.18
N PRO A 144 -22.66 5.75 15.09
CA PRO A 144 -21.88 6.95 15.36
C PRO A 144 -20.92 7.26 14.20
N GLY A 145 -20.23 8.38 14.28
CA GLY A 145 -19.13 8.68 13.36
C GLY A 145 -17.97 7.69 13.54
N LEU A 146 -17.47 7.12 12.44
CA LEU A 146 -16.22 6.34 12.47
C LEU A 146 -15.03 7.31 12.42
N ALA A 147 -14.17 7.31 13.43
CA ALA A 147 -12.89 7.97 13.35
C ALA A 147 -11.93 7.10 12.50
N LEU A 148 -11.56 7.58 11.32
CA LEU A 148 -10.71 6.83 10.39
C LEU A 148 -9.37 7.53 10.19
N PHE A 149 -8.32 6.87 10.65
CA PHE A 149 -6.94 7.27 10.48
C PHE A 149 -6.28 6.46 9.36
N ALA A 150 -5.44 7.09 8.57
CA ALA A 150 -4.72 6.46 7.48
C ALA A 150 -3.26 6.93 7.46
N SER A 151 -2.32 6.01 7.25
CA SER A 151 -0.91 6.37 7.22
C SER A 151 -0.13 5.62 6.18
N ASP A 152 0.88 6.28 5.64
CA ASP A 152 1.89 5.69 4.76
C ASP A 152 3.24 6.37 4.99
N VAL A 153 4.32 5.73 4.60
CA VAL A 153 5.67 6.31 4.66
C VAL A 153 5.94 7.27 3.50
N ASP A 154 5.27 7.06 2.37
CA ASP A 154 5.47 7.83 1.14
C ASP A 154 4.62 9.11 1.10
N PRO A 155 5.25 10.31 1.19
CA PRO A 155 4.53 11.57 1.17
C PRO A 155 3.80 11.82 -0.16
N VAL A 156 4.35 11.36 -1.29
CA VAL A 156 3.74 11.54 -2.62
C VAL A 156 2.42 10.75 -2.72
N SER A 157 2.39 9.55 -2.13
CA SER A 157 1.15 8.78 -2.04
C SER A 157 0.11 9.45 -1.16
N LEU A 158 0.53 10.02 -0.03
CA LEU A 158 -0.38 10.74 0.88
C LEU A 158 -0.96 12.01 0.24
N GLU A 159 -0.17 12.80 -0.48
CA GLU A 159 -0.66 13.94 -1.26
C GLU A 159 -1.75 13.53 -2.26
N ARG A 160 -1.57 12.41 -2.95
CA ARG A 160 -2.60 11.84 -3.86
C ARG A 160 -3.84 11.38 -3.10
N ALA A 161 -3.64 10.78 -1.93
CA ALA A 161 -4.74 10.34 -1.07
C ALA A 161 -5.58 11.55 -0.62
N GLU A 162 -4.95 12.62 -0.15
CA GLU A 162 -5.62 13.85 0.28
C GLU A 162 -6.32 14.57 -0.89
N ALA A 163 -5.70 14.57 -2.07
CA ALA A 163 -6.31 15.10 -3.29
C ALA A 163 -7.58 14.32 -3.68
N GLY A 164 -7.64 13.02 -3.39
CA GLY A 164 -8.79 12.16 -3.63
C GLY A 164 -9.17 12.01 -5.10
N SER A 165 -8.20 12.14 -6.03
CA SER A 165 -8.42 12.06 -7.48
C SER A 165 -7.73 10.84 -8.06
N TYR A 166 -8.49 10.00 -8.78
CA TYR A 166 -8.05 8.67 -9.18
C TYR A 166 -8.34 8.40 -10.66
N PRO A 167 -7.45 7.64 -11.35
CA PRO A 167 -7.73 7.14 -12.68
C PRO A 167 -8.84 6.07 -12.62
N GLU A 168 -9.51 5.84 -13.73
CA GLU A 168 -10.56 4.81 -13.84
C GLU A 168 -10.06 3.41 -13.45
N SER A 169 -8.78 3.13 -13.66
CA SER A 169 -8.17 1.84 -13.28
C SER A 169 -8.22 1.54 -11.78
N SER A 170 -8.22 2.56 -10.91
CA SER A 170 -8.38 2.40 -9.46
C SER A 170 -9.80 2.01 -9.05
N LEU A 171 -10.82 2.28 -9.91
CA LEU A 171 -12.23 2.04 -9.62
C LEU A 171 -12.75 0.69 -10.16
N ARG A 172 -11.91 -0.18 -10.70
CA ARG A 172 -12.35 -1.42 -11.39
C ARG A 172 -13.14 -2.39 -10.51
N GLU A 173 -12.78 -2.47 -9.22
CA GLU A 173 -13.45 -3.35 -8.25
C GLU A 173 -14.55 -2.64 -7.46
N LEU A 174 -14.76 -1.34 -7.71
CA LEU A 174 -15.77 -0.52 -7.05
C LEU A 174 -17.17 -0.84 -7.62
N PRO A 175 -18.17 -1.16 -6.78
CA PRO A 175 -19.54 -1.33 -7.23
C PRO A 175 -20.07 -0.10 -7.98
N ALA A 176 -20.78 -0.31 -9.09
CA ALA A 176 -21.26 0.76 -9.94
C ALA A 176 -22.19 1.77 -9.20
N ALA A 177 -22.95 1.28 -8.24
CA ALA A 177 -23.80 2.14 -7.38
C ALA A 177 -22.96 3.10 -6.53
N PHE A 178 -21.86 2.59 -5.92
CA PHE A 178 -20.95 3.42 -5.13
C PHE A 178 -20.18 4.41 -5.99
N ARG A 179 -19.78 4.01 -7.21
CA ARG A 179 -19.15 4.93 -8.16
C ARG A 179 -20.05 6.13 -8.44
N ARG A 180 -21.35 5.92 -8.72
CA ARG A 180 -22.32 7.01 -8.96
C ARG A 180 -22.57 7.87 -7.74
N LYS A 181 -22.58 7.29 -6.54
CA LYS A 181 -22.91 7.99 -5.29
C LYS A 181 -21.72 8.78 -4.73
N TYR A 182 -20.51 8.22 -4.78
CA TYR A 182 -19.34 8.75 -4.06
C TYR A 182 -18.26 9.36 -4.95
N PHE A 183 -18.39 9.29 -6.27
CA PHE A 183 -17.38 9.83 -7.18
C PHE A 183 -17.99 10.77 -8.21
N ARG A 184 -17.26 11.84 -8.50
CA ARG A 184 -17.53 12.74 -9.63
C ARG A 184 -16.46 12.58 -10.67
N ARG A 185 -16.83 12.49 -11.95
CA ARG A 185 -15.89 12.47 -13.05
C ARG A 185 -15.35 13.89 -13.30
N GLU A 186 -14.04 14.02 -13.34
CA GLU A 186 -13.30 15.24 -13.67
C GLU A 186 -12.31 14.94 -14.79
N GLY A 187 -12.70 15.19 -16.02
CA GLY A 187 -11.90 14.84 -17.21
C GLY A 187 -11.60 13.34 -17.29
N ASN A 188 -10.33 12.97 -17.19
CA ASN A 188 -9.86 11.59 -17.25
C ASN A 188 -9.72 10.94 -15.84
N SER A 189 -10.13 11.64 -14.79
CA SER A 189 -10.08 11.16 -13.41
C SER A 189 -11.44 11.14 -12.73
N TYR A 190 -11.49 10.56 -11.55
CA TYR A 190 -12.65 10.49 -10.68
C TYR A 190 -12.27 11.02 -9.30
N ARG A 191 -12.95 12.04 -8.85
CA ARG A 191 -12.76 12.62 -7.52
C ARG A 191 -13.74 12.02 -6.53
N VAL A 192 -13.24 11.61 -5.38
CA VAL A 192 -14.06 11.19 -4.22
C VAL A 192 -14.87 12.40 -3.73
N CYS A 193 -16.14 12.20 -3.38
CA CYS A 193 -16.98 13.27 -2.83
C CYS A 193 -16.39 13.82 -1.52
N GLU A 194 -16.62 15.10 -1.27
CA GLU A 194 -16.00 15.82 -0.17
C GLU A 194 -16.32 15.23 1.21
N ALA A 195 -17.54 14.78 1.43
CA ALA A 195 -17.97 14.17 2.68
C ALA A 195 -17.13 12.93 3.04
N VAL A 196 -16.78 12.09 2.05
CA VAL A 196 -15.89 10.93 2.25
C VAL A 196 -14.44 11.39 2.35
N ARG A 197 -14.02 12.32 1.51
CA ARG A 197 -12.64 12.80 1.47
C ARG A 197 -12.20 13.45 2.78
N CYS A 198 -13.02 14.34 3.33
CA CYS A 198 -12.72 15.05 4.58
C CYS A 198 -12.88 14.21 5.85
N SER A 199 -13.40 12.98 5.75
CA SER A 199 -13.63 12.11 6.89
C SER A 199 -12.48 11.17 7.22
N VAL A 200 -11.38 11.21 6.44
CA VAL A 200 -10.17 10.42 6.66
C VAL A 200 -9.04 11.34 7.07
N ARG A 201 -8.33 11.00 8.15
CA ARG A 201 -7.15 11.74 8.60
C ARG A 201 -5.89 11.04 8.11
N PHE A 202 -5.19 11.66 7.17
CA PHE A 202 -3.92 11.16 6.66
C PHE A 202 -2.74 11.68 7.47
N ARG A 203 -1.71 10.82 7.63
CA ARG A 203 -0.45 11.18 8.29
C ARG A 203 0.70 10.36 7.75
N ARG A 204 1.86 10.99 7.56
CA ARG A 204 3.10 10.25 7.30
C ARG A 204 3.51 9.49 8.57
N LEU A 205 3.78 8.17 8.42
CA LEU A 205 4.19 7.31 9.51
C LEU A 205 5.00 6.11 8.96
N ASP A 206 6.17 5.89 9.53
CA ASP A 206 6.99 4.70 9.27
C ASP A 206 6.65 3.62 10.31
N LEU A 207 6.04 2.53 9.88
CA LEU A 207 5.63 1.41 10.76
C LEU A 207 6.80 0.74 11.51
N LEU A 208 8.05 0.99 11.09
CA LEU A 208 9.25 0.42 11.73
C LEU A 208 9.90 1.36 12.75
N ARG A 209 9.57 2.66 12.71
CA ARG A 209 10.26 3.70 13.50
C ARG A 209 9.33 4.49 14.40
N ASP A 210 8.12 4.74 13.92
CA ASP A 210 7.18 5.59 14.63
C ASP A 210 6.27 4.78 15.54
N PRO A 211 5.88 5.32 16.70
CA PRO A 211 4.91 4.69 17.57
C PRO A 211 3.53 4.66 16.94
N SER A 212 2.68 3.77 17.42
CA SER A 212 1.27 3.75 17.04
C SER A 212 0.61 5.11 17.32
N PRO A 213 -0.22 5.63 16.39
CA PRO A 213 -0.88 6.92 16.57
C PRO A 213 -2.06 6.89 17.57
N GLY A 214 -2.35 5.75 18.17
CA GLY A 214 -3.44 5.61 19.14
C GLY A 214 -3.89 4.17 19.36
N ARG A 215 -5.15 4.04 19.84
CA ARG A 215 -5.81 2.75 20.08
C ARG A 215 -7.00 2.59 19.14
N PHE A 216 -7.15 1.42 18.53
CA PHE A 216 -8.05 1.16 17.43
C PHE A 216 -8.94 -0.06 17.67
N ASP A 217 -10.14 -0.05 17.13
CA ASP A 217 -11.04 -1.20 17.08
C ASP A 217 -10.80 -2.06 15.83
N LEU A 218 -10.25 -1.43 14.77
CA LEU A 218 -9.93 -2.08 13.50
C LEU A 218 -8.62 -1.52 12.96
N ILE A 219 -7.67 -2.40 12.64
CA ILE A 219 -6.46 -2.06 11.89
C ILE A 219 -6.47 -2.85 10.59
N LEU A 220 -6.28 -2.14 9.47
CA LEU A 220 -6.00 -2.75 8.17
C LEU A 220 -4.53 -2.50 7.82
N CYS A 221 -3.78 -3.57 7.54
CA CYS A 221 -2.42 -3.49 7.01
C CYS A 221 -2.30 -4.49 5.87
N ARG A 222 -2.80 -4.13 4.71
CA ARG A 222 -2.96 -5.06 3.58
C ARG A 222 -1.99 -4.77 2.45
N ASN A 223 -1.27 -5.80 2.04
CA ASN A 223 -0.25 -5.72 0.98
C ASN A 223 0.84 -4.67 1.26
N ALA A 224 1.17 -4.50 2.52
CA ALA A 224 2.18 -3.57 3.03
C ALA A 224 3.21 -4.31 3.90
N ALA A 225 3.20 -4.15 5.22
CA ALA A 225 4.23 -4.67 6.11
C ALA A 225 4.45 -6.18 5.97
N PHE A 226 3.38 -6.98 5.94
CA PHE A 226 3.49 -8.44 5.87
C PHE A 226 3.87 -8.98 4.48
N THR A 227 3.87 -8.12 3.45
CA THR A 227 4.41 -8.43 2.13
C THR A 227 5.89 -8.05 2.02
N TYR A 228 6.26 -6.84 2.47
CA TYR A 228 7.54 -6.22 2.11
C TYR A 228 8.61 -6.30 3.19
N PHE A 229 8.23 -6.43 4.47
CA PHE A 229 9.20 -6.44 5.56
C PHE A 229 9.86 -7.80 5.75
N SER A 230 11.04 -7.82 6.36
CA SER A 230 11.72 -9.05 6.79
C SER A 230 10.91 -9.76 7.88
N PRO A 231 11.12 -11.06 8.11
CA PRO A 231 10.39 -11.82 9.13
C PRO A 231 10.45 -11.16 10.52
N GLU A 232 11.62 -10.69 10.94
CA GLU A 232 11.86 -10.04 12.23
C GLU A 232 11.05 -8.74 12.34
N LYS A 233 11.02 -7.94 11.26
CA LYS A 233 10.27 -6.68 11.21
C LYS A 233 8.77 -6.89 11.15
N ARG A 234 8.31 -7.97 10.52
CA ARG A 234 6.89 -8.38 10.57
C ARG A 234 6.44 -8.69 12.00
N LEU A 235 7.31 -9.35 12.79
CA LEU A 235 7.01 -9.64 14.19
C LEU A 235 6.91 -8.35 15.02
N VAL A 236 7.84 -7.42 14.85
CA VAL A 236 7.80 -6.10 15.50
C VAL A 236 6.49 -5.38 15.17
N VAL A 237 6.10 -5.32 13.90
CA VAL A 237 4.85 -4.67 13.48
C VAL A 237 3.61 -5.40 14.02
N ALA A 238 3.61 -6.72 14.06
CA ALA A 238 2.52 -7.48 14.66
C ALA A 238 2.35 -7.15 16.15
N GLY A 239 3.45 -7.04 16.92
CA GLY A 239 3.45 -6.60 18.31
C GLY A 239 2.93 -5.15 18.45
N THR A 240 3.36 -4.24 17.59
CA THR A 240 2.87 -2.85 17.57
C THR A 240 1.35 -2.80 17.33
N PHE A 241 0.83 -3.60 16.39
CA PHE A 241 -0.61 -3.65 16.13
C PHE A 241 -1.38 -4.29 17.28
N ALA A 242 -0.85 -5.34 17.92
CA ALA A 242 -1.47 -5.92 19.10
C ALA A 242 -1.57 -4.89 20.24
N ALA A 243 -0.50 -4.13 20.50
CA ALA A 243 -0.51 -3.06 21.50
C ALA A 243 -1.44 -1.90 21.13
N ALA A 244 -1.62 -1.63 19.84
CA ALA A 244 -2.49 -0.56 19.33
C ALA A 244 -3.97 -0.95 19.24
N LEU A 245 -4.30 -2.23 19.22
CA LEU A 245 -5.68 -2.68 19.23
C LEU A 245 -6.31 -2.55 20.62
N ARG A 246 -7.58 -2.19 20.62
CA ARG A 246 -8.44 -2.32 21.78
C ARG A 246 -8.81 -3.78 22.00
N GLU A 247 -9.23 -4.14 23.18
CA GLU A 247 -9.69 -5.51 23.47
C GLU A 247 -10.78 -5.94 22.48
N GLY A 248 -10.63 -7.15 21.93
CA GLY A 248 -11.52 -7.70 20.91
C GLY A 248 -11.46 -7.01 19.54
N GLY A 249 -10.49 -6.11 19.34
CA GLY A 249 -10.28 -5.43 18.07
C GLY A 249 -9.76 -6.36 16.97
N TYR A 250 -9.86 -5.91 15.73
CA TYR A 250 -9.57 -6.71 14.54
C TYR A 250 -8.35 -6.20 13.78
N LEU A 251 -7.51 -7.14 13.32
CA LEU A 251 -6.43 -6.91 12.37
C LEU A 251 -6.76 -7.58 11.04
N VAL A 252 -6.75 -6.80 9.95
CA VAL A 252 -6.97 -7.30 8.58
C VAL A 252 -5.67 -7.18 7.79
N ILE A 253 -5.19 -8.29 7.24
CA ILE A 253 -4.01 -8.32 6.37
C ILE A 253 -4.37 -8.74 4.95
N GLY A 254 -3.43 -8.67 4.02
CA GLY A 254 -3.68 -9.04 2.62
C GLY A 254 -3.93 -10.53 2.44
N ARG A 255 -4.69 -10.89 1.42
CA ARG A 255 -5.14 -12.26 1.15
C ARG A 255 -3.99 -13.29 1.07
N THR A 256 -2.85 -12.89 0.54
CA THR A 256 -1.66 -13.74 0.37
C THR A 256 -0.63 -13.55 1.48
N GLU A 257 -0.94 -12.70 2.45
CA GLU A 257 -0.07 -12.43 3.59
C GLU A 257 -0.36 -13.41 4.74
N SER A 258 0.58 -13.54 5.65
CA SER A 258 0.43 -14.32 6.88
C SER A 258 1.11 -13.60 8.04
N LEU A 259 0.56 -13.74 9.24
CA LEU A 259 1.23 -13.32 10.46
C LEU A 259 2.45 -14.22 10.71
N PRO A 260 3.52 -13.69 11.32
CA PRO A 260 4.60 -14.50 11.87
C PRO A 260 4.06 -15.58 12.81
N ARG A 261 4.72 -16.74 12.86
CA ARG A 261 4.31 -17.84 13.76
C ARG A 261 4.32 -17.41 15.23
N GLU A 262 5.26 -16.60 15.59
CA GLU A 262 5.47 -16.05 16.94
C GLU A 262 4.36 -15.05 17.36
N ALA A 263 3.61 -14.53 16.39
CA ALA A 263 2.46 -13.65 16.66
C ALA A 263 1.14 -14.43 16.86
N VAL A 264 1.13 -15.77 16.76
CA VAL A 264 -0.09 -16.60 16.93
C VAL A 264 -0.66 -16.47 18.34
N ASP A 265 0.18 -16.24 19.35
CA ASP A 265 -0.27 -16.03 20.73
C ASP A 265 -0.96 -14.68 20.95
N LEU A 266 -0.73 -13.70 20.06
CA LEU A 266 -1.35 -12.39 20.12
C LEU A 266 -2.71 -12.35 19.39
N PHE A 267 -2.90 -13.20 18.39
CA PHE A 267 -4.04 -13.12 17.51
C PHE A 267 -4.68 -14.49 17.26
N GLU A 268 -5.98 -14.49 17.08
CA GLU A 268 -6.73 -15.67 16.62
C GLU A 268 -7.46 -15.35 15.29
N PRO A 269 -7.62 -16.32 14.38
CA PRO A 269 -8.44 -16.13 13.20
C PRO A 269 -9.88 -15.78 13.62
N ALA A 270 -10.39 -14.65 13.16
CA ALA A 270 -11.74 -14.21 13.45
C ALA A 270 -12.77 -14.86 12.51
N PHE A 271 -12.33 -15.18 11.28
CA PHE A 271 -13.17 -15.81 10.25
C PHE A 271 -12.36 -16.87 9.50
N PRO A 272 -12.99 -17.92 8.99
CA PRO A 272 -12.30 -19.00 8.26
C PRO A 272 -11.63 -18.50 6.97
N TYR A 273 -12.08 -17.37 6.45
CA TYR A 273 -11.55 -16.75 5.24
C TYR A 273 -11.21 -15.28 5.48
N GLY A 274 -10.39 -14.70 4.59
CA GLY A 274 -10.18 -13.24 4.53
C GLY A 274 -8.96 -12.71 5.28
N ARG A 275 -8.16 -13.57 5.93
CA ARG A 275 -6.97 -13.12 6.70
C ARG A 275 -7.31 -12.00 7.68
N ILE A 276 -8.36 -12.23 8.46
CA ILE A 276 -8.86 -11.33 9.49
C ILE A 276 -8.65 -12.02 10.84
N TYR A 277 -8.04 -11.29 11.74
CA TYR A 277 -7.65 -11.78 13.05
C TYR A 277 -8.28 -10.92 14.14
N ARG A 278 -8.57 -11.53 15.26
CA ARG A 278 -9.01 -10.83 16.48
C ARG A 278 -7.87 -10.83 17.50
N LEU A 279 -7.70 -9.72 18.18
CA LEU A 279 -6.77 -9.65 19.31
C LEU A 279 -7.25 -10.59 20.40
N ARG A 280 -6.38 -11.48 20.88
CA ARG A 280 -6.66 -12.34 22.03
C ARG A 280 -6.76 -11.50 23.30
N PRO A 281 -7.61 -11.86 24.26
CA PRO A 281 -7.59 -11.26 25.59
C PRO A 281 -6.20 -11.40 26.22
N ALA A 282 -5.76 -10.41 26.98
CA ALA A 282 -4.57 -10.55 27.79
C ALA A 282 -4.79 -11.69 28.80
N ARG A 283 -3.81 -12.59 28.90
CA ARG A 283 -3.84 -13.67 29.89
C ARG A 283 -3.58 -13.12 31.27
#